data_1879c4e07269948ca7a4590646cf5878
#
_entry.id   1879c4e07269948ca7a4590646cf5878
#
_cell.length_a   1.000
_cell.length_b   1.000
_cell.length_c   1.000
_cell.angle_alpha   90.00
_cell.angle_beta   90.00
_cell.angle_gamma   90.00
#
_symmetry.space_group_name_H-M   'P 1'
#
loop_
_entity.id
_entity.type
_entity.pdbx_description
1 polymer ?
#
loop_
_entity_poly.entity_id
_entity_poly.type
_entity_poly.pdbx_seq_one_letter_code
_entity_poly.pdbx_strand_id
1 'polypeptide(L)'
;NAQKGTLMHLCVQKMNEKEEYTAEKIQELIDGLKKKGIISEAEAENINISKLQGYTKSDLWQELKNAREIHKEKAFYINVKASRMYDISKENDENILVQGIIDLYYIDKDGKLVLVDYKTDYVEAGKESELVEKYKEQLYLYRDALEMALNRKVDRMWIYSLYLNESIVIEK
;
A
#
# COMPACT_ATOMS: atom_id res chain seq x y z
N ASN A 1 13.08 10.79 6.80
CA ASN A 1 12.08 9.72 7.03
C ASN A 1 11.22 9.43 5.81
N ALA A 2 10.76 10.45 5.04
CA ALA A 2 9.97 10.24 3.81
C ALA A 2 10.75 9.40 2.77
N GLN A 3 12.03 9.65 2.57
CA GLN A 3 12.87 8.90 1.63
C GLN A 3 12.98 7.42 1.99
N LYS A 4 13.13 7.07 3.28
CA LYS A 4 13.14 5.67 3.73
C LYS A 4 11.81 4.97 3.48
N GLY A 5 10.70 5.66 3.66
CA GLY A 5 9.37 5.17 3.34
C GLY A 5 9.25 4.81 1.86
N THR A 6 9.67 5.70 0.99
CA THR A 6 9.65 5.50 -0.47
C THR A 6 10.48 4.28 -0.90
N LEU A 7 11.65 4.07 -0.28
CA LEU A 7 12.51 2.90 -0.57
C LEU A 7 11.87 1.58 -0.16
N MET A 8 11.22 1.55 1.00
CA MET A 8 10.49 0.36 1.47
C MET A 8 9.32 0.02 0.55
N HIS A 9 8.52 1.01 0.13
CA HIS A 9 7.46 0.84 -0.87
C HIS A 9 7.99 0.28 -2.19
N LEU A 10 9.09 0.84 -2.69
CA LEU A 10 9.73 0.36 -3.92
C LEU A 10 10.13 -1.12 -3.81
N CYS A 11 10.74 -1.53 -2.70
CA CYS A 11 11.11 -2.93 -2.48
C CYS A 11 9.88 -3.84 -2.51
N VAL A 12 8.85 -3.52 -1.72
CA VAL A 12 7.60 -4.30 -1.67
C VAL A 12 6.94 -4.41 -3.04
N GLN A 13 6.90 -3.30 -3.81
CA GLN A 13 6.40 -3.27 -5.17
C GLN A 13 7.15 -4.23 -6.11
N LYS A 14 8.47 -4.34 -5.95
CA LYS A 14 9.33 -5.16 -6.82
C LYS A 14 9.42 -6.63 -6.40
N MET A 15 8.97 -6.98 -5.21
CA MET A 15 8.94 -8.38 -4.76
C MET A 15 7.90 -9.19 -5.54
N ASN A 16 8.25 -10.43 -5.83
CA ASN A 16 7.39 -11.37 -6.55
C ASN A 16 6.81 -12.39 -5.56
N GLU A 17 5.51 -12.43 -5.43
CA GLU A 17 4.78 -13.28 -4.48
C GLU A 17 4.90 -14.78 -4.80
N LYS A 18 5.40 -15.13 -5.99
CA LYS A 18 5.69 -16.53 -6.38
C LYS A 18 7.05 -17.02 -5.90
N GLU A 19 7.86 -16.14 -5.35
CA GLU A 19 9.20 -16.45 -4.87
C GLU A 19 9.25 -16.54 -3.34
N GLU A 20 10.20 -17.32 -2.84
CA GLU A 20 10.55 -17.36 -1.42
C GLU A 20 11.67 -16.35 -1.16
N TYR A 21 11.56 -15.59 -0.08
CA TYR A 21 12.54 -14.56 0.28
C TYR A 21 13.25 -14.87 1.58
N THR A 22 14.55 -15.21 1.46
CA THR A 22 15.52 -15.17 2.56
C THR A 22 16.14 -13.75 2.65
N ALA A 23 16.93 -13.49 3.68
CA ALA A 23 17.69 -12.23 3.78
C ALA A 23 18.60 -12.03 2.56
N GLU A 24 19.26 -13.10 2.11
CA GLU A 24 20.13 -13.10 0.95
C GLU A 24 19.36 -12.74 -0.33
N LYS A 25 18.19 -13.32 -0.53
CA LYS A 25 17.33 -13.03 -1.69
C LYS A 25 16.84 -11.58 -1.69
N ILE A 26 16.53 -11.03 -0.52
CA ILE A 26 16.19 -9.60 -0.39
C ILE A 26 17.41 -8.73 -0.72
N GLN A 27 18.60 -9.11 -0.26
CA GLN A 27 19.83 -8.41 -0.62
C GLN A 27 20.09 -8.45 -2.13
N GLU A 28 19.88 -9.59 -2.78
CA GLU A 28 19.97 -9.71 -4.25
C GLU A 28 18.99 -8.77 -4.98
N LEU A 29 17.76 -8.62 -4.47
CA LEU A 29 16.78 -7.66 -4.98
C LEU A 29 17.33 -6.23 -4.88
N ILE A 30 17.87 -5.85 -3.72
CA ILE A 30 18.45 -4.52 -3.49
C ILE A 30 19.64 -4.27 -4.41
N ASP A 31 20.53 -5.24 -4.54
CA ASP A 31 21.69 -5.17 -5.43
C ASP A 31 21.28 -5.05 -6.90
N GLY A 32 20.21 -5.75 -7.28
CA GLY A 32 19.62 -5.61 -8.61
C GLY A 32 19.07 -4.20 -8.88
N LEU A 33 18.43 -3.58 -7.89
CA LEU A 33 17.95 -2.19 -8.00
C LEU A 33 19.11 -1.20 -8.13
N LYS A 34 20.21 -1.39 -7.37
CA LYS A 34 21.44 -0.60 -7.50
C LYS A 34 22.06 -0.75 -8.89
N LYS A 35 22.23 -1.98 -9.35
CA LYS A 35 22.82 -2.27 -10.67
C LYS A 35 22.05 -1.65 -11.83
N LYS A 36 20.72 -1.53 -11.69
CA LYS A 36 19.85 -0.86 -12.66
C LYS A 36 19.83 0.66 -12.51
N GLY A 37 20.53 1.23 -11.54
CA GLY A 37 20.53 2.67 -11.26
C GLY A 37 19.20 3.20 -10.71
N ILE A 38 18.33 2.32 -10.19
CA ILE A 38 17.03 2.71 -9.63
C ILE A 38 17.20 3.31 -8.24
N ILE A 39 18.18 2.81 -7.48
CA ILE A 39 18.59 3.34 -6.18
C ILE A 39 20.12 3.50 -6.13
N SER A 40 20.58 4.47 -5.35
CA SER A 40 21.98 4.69 -5.06
C SER A 40 22.50 3.74 -3.97
N GLU A 41 23.82 3.68 -3.80
CA GLU A 41 24.45 2.92 -2.71
C GLU A 41 23.98 3.41 -1.32
N ALA A 42 23.95 4.73 -1.11
CA ALA A 42 23.50 5.32 0.14
C ALA A 42 22.01 5.05 0.43
N GLU A 43 21.17 4.96 -0.59
CA GLU A 43 19.76 4.58 -0.44
C GLU A 43 19.61 3.11 -0.06
N ALA A 44 20.40 2.23 -0.66
CA ALA A 44 20.40 0.81 -0.36
C ALA A 44 20.71 0.52 1.12
N GLU A 45 21.66 1.25 1.72
CA GLU A 45 22.01 1.14 3.14
C GLU A 45 20.84 1.52 4.09
N ASN A 46 19.87 2.28 3.60
CA ASN A 46 18.70 2.69 4.37
C ASN A 46 17.53 1.71 4.31
N ILE A 47 17.62 0.65 3.49
CA ILE A 47 16.56 -0.36 3.37
C ILE A 47 16.66 -1.34 4.55
N ASN A 48 15.54 -1.52 5.26
CA ASN A 48 15.47 -2.41 6.39
C ASN A 48 15.08 -3.84 5.94
N ILE A 49 16.10 -4.70 5.72
CA ILE A 49 15.93 -6.09 5.28
C ILE A 49 15.06 -6.89 6.27
N SER A 50 15.24 -6.69 7.58
CA SER A 50 14.46 -7.40 8.61
C SER A 50 12.96 -7.10 8.50
N LYS A 51 12.59 -5.86 8.18
CA LYS A 51 11.18 -5.48 7.96
C LYS A 51 10.62 -6.13 6.68
N LEU A 52 11.41 -6.20 5.62
CA LEU A 52 11.00 -6.91 4.39
C LEU A 52 10.86 -8.41 4.61
N GLN A 53 11.75 -9.02 5.42
CA GLN A 53 11.58 -10.43 5.83
C GLN A 53 10.31 -10.64 6.64
N GLY A 54 10.01 -9.72 7.58
CA GLY A 54 8.76 -9.76 8.33
C GLY A 54 7.53 -9.71 7.41
N TYR A 55 7.57 -8.83 6.41
CA TYR A 55 6.51 -8.74 5.40
C TYR A 55 6.30 -10.06 4.65
N THR A 56 7.36 -10.74 4.23
CA THR A 56 7.26 -12.03 3.51
C THR A 56 6.79 -13.20 4.40
N LYS A 57 6.71 -13.00 5.70
CA LYS A 57 6.15 -13.97 6.67
C LYS A 57 4.76 -13.59 7.16
N SER A 58 4.23 -12.46 6.70
CA SER A 58 2.92 -11.94 7.13
C SER A 58 1.75 -12.71 6.54
N ASP A 59 0.59 -12.55 7.17
CA ASP A 59 -0.67 -13.10 6.65
C ASP A 59 -1.03 -12.51 5.29
N LEU A 60 -0.77 -11.21 5.07
CA LEU A 60 -0.97 -10.57 3.77
C LEU A 60 -0.14 -11.25 2.68
N TRP A 61 1.14 -11.54 2.93
CA TRP A 61 1.98 -12.22 1.96
C TRP A 61 1.44 -13.61 1.62
N GLN A 62 0.94 -14.36 2.61
CA GLN A 62 0.34 -15.67 2.38
C GLN A 62 -0.95 -15.56 1.56
N GLU A 63 -1.78 -14.54 1.78
CA GLU A 63 -2.95 -14.29 0.94
C GLU A 63 -2.54 -13.96 -0.50
N LEU A 64 -1.53 -13.11 -0.69
CA LEU A 64 -1.03 -12.75 -2.02
C LEU A 64 -0.47 -13.95 -2.78
N LYS A 65 0.23 -14.87 -2.12
CA LYS A 65 0.71 -16.13 -2.73
C LYS A 65 -0.43 -16.97 -3.31
N ASN A 66 -1.60 -16.91 -2.72
CA ASN A 66 -2.80 -17.66 -3.11
C ASN A 66 -3.83 -16.82 -3.88
N ALA A 67 -3.57 -15.55 -4.12
CA ALA A 67 -4.47 -14.67 -4.83
C ALA A 67 -4.65 -15.08 -6.29
N ARG A 68 -5.87 -14.86 -6.82
CA ARG A 68 -6.18 -15.08 -8.24
C ARG A 68 -5.56 -14.02 -9.13
N GLU A 69 -5.57 -12.77 -8.66
CA GLU A 69 -5.04 -11.61 -9.36
C GLU A 69 -4.38 -10.66 -8.37
N ILE A 70 -3.26 -10.07 -8.75
CA ILE A 70 -2.54 -9.07 -7.98
C ILE A 70 -2.25 -7.87 -8.88
N HIS A 71 -2.62 -6.68 -8.43
CA HIS A 71 -2.40 -5.41 -9.13
C HIS A 71 -1.68 -4.44 -8.21
N LYS A 72 -0.49 -4.00 -8.63
CA LYS A 72 0.36 -3.07 -7.90
C LYS A 72 0.48 -1.74 -8.62
N GLU A 73 0.61 -0.65 -7.88
CA GLU A 73 0.90 0.70 -8.38
C GLU A 73 -0.08 1.12 -9.49
N LYS A 74 -1.38 1.05 -9.21
CA LYS A 74 -2.40 1.41 -10.20
C LYS A 74 -2.80 2.87 -10.07
N ALA A 75 -2.50 3.65 -11.09
CA ALA A 75 -2.97 5.02 -11.19
C ALA A 75 -4.50 5.07 -11.32
N PHE A 76 -5.11 6.04 -10.70
CA PHE A 76 -6.54 6.32 -10.79
C PHE A 76 -6.82 7.82 -10.93
N TYR A 77 -8.01 8.12 -11.43
CA TYR A 77 -8.58 9.45 -11.51
C TYR A 77 -10.02 9.39 -11.03
N ILE A 78 -10.41 10.30 -10.13
CA ILE A 78 -11.77 10.38 -9.63
C ILE A 78 -12.21 11.84 -9.48
N ASN A 79 -13.45 12.13 -9.89
CA ASN A 79 -14.09 13.41 -9.62
C ASN A 79 -14.80 13.35 -8.27
N VAL A 80 -14.46 14.25 -7.39
CA VAL A 80 -15.09 14.37 -6.06
C VAL A 80 -15.46 15.81 -5.77
N LYS A 81 -16.38 16.00 -4.83
CA LYS A 81 -16.67 17.33 -4.30
C LYS A 81 -15.45 17.89 -3.57
N ALA A 82 -15.14 19.17 -3.79
CA ALA A 82 -14.00 19.83 -3.15
C ALA A 82 -14.12 19.82 -1.62
N SER A 83 -15.34 19.89 -1.08
CA SER A 83 -15.64 19.78 0.36
C SER A 83 -15.21 18.45 0.98
N ARG A 84 -14.97 17.42 0.18
CA ARG A 84 -14.44 16.13 0.65
C ARG A 84 -12.95 16.19 0.97
N MET A 85 -12.23 17.11 0.33
CA MET A 85 -10.77 17.24 0.44
C MET A 85 -10.33 18.45 1.22
N TYR A 86 -11.19 19.48 1.27
CA TYR A 86 -10.89 20.78 1.85
C TYR A 86 -12.03 21.27 2.74
N ASP A 87 -11.69 22.02 3.76
CA ASP A 87 -12.68 22.70 4.62
C ASP A 87 -13.21 23.95 3.90
N ILE A 88 -14.21 23.75 3.05
CA ILE A 88 -14.88 24.80 2.29
C ILE A 88 -16.39 24.78 2.50
N SER A 89 -17.05 25.93 2.30
CA SER A 89 -18.51 26.01 2.36
C SER A 89 -19.17 25.19 1.24
N LYS A 90 -20.28 24.53 1.55
CA LYS A 90 -21.04 23.73 0.56
C LYS A 90 -21.62 24.56 -0.59
N GLU A 91 -21.72 25.86 -0.44
CA GLU A 91 -22.26 26.77 -1.47
C GLU A 91 -21.32 26.88 -2.68
N ASN A 92 -20.01 26.68 -2.50
CA ASN A 92 -18.99 26.71 -3.55
C ASN A 92 -18.34 25.35 -3.77
N ASP A 93 -19.09 24.27 -3.54
CA ASP A 93 -18.59 22.89 -3.57
C ASP A 93 -18.51 22.34 -5.01
N GLU A 94 -17.53 22.81 -5.74
CA GLU A 94 -17.25 22.36 -7.11
C GLU A 94 -16.68 20.94 -7.14
N ASN A 95 -16.80 20.28 -8.29
CA ASN A 95 -16.13 19.01 -8.54
C ASN A 95 -14.67 19.27 -8.89
N ILE A 96 -13.79 18.51 -8.24
CA ILE A 96 -12.35 18.50 -8.54
C ILE A 96 -11.91 17.13 -8.99
N LEU A 97 -10.96 17.09 -9.93
CA LEU A 97 -10.33 15.87 -10.36
C LEU A 97 -9.19 15.54 -9.40
N VAL A 98 -9.28 14.39 -8.74
CA VAL A 98 -8.21 13.84 -7.90
C VAL A 98 -7.55 12.70 -8.64
N GLN A 99 -6.23 12.70 -8.65
CA GLN A 99 -5.42 11.62 -9.17
C GLN A 99 -4.55 11.03 -8.06
N GLY A 100 -4.27 9.75 -8.15
CA GLY A 100 -3.42 9.07 -7.20
C GLY A 100 -2.96 7.71 -7.71
N ILE A 101 -2.25 7.00 -6.85
CA ILE A 101 -1.76 5.64 -7.12
C ILE A 101 -2.22 4.75 -5.98
N ILE A 102 -2.90 3.66 -6.31
CA ILE A 102 -3.24 2.59 -5.38
C ILE A 102 -2.04 1.64 -5.30
N ASP A 103 -1.48 1.46 -4.11
CA ASP A 103 -0.30 0.61 -3.90
C ASP A 103 -0.57 -0.84 -4.31
N LEU A 104 -1.69 -1.38 -3.84
CA LEU A 104 -2.06 -2.78 -4.05
C LEU A 104 -3.57 -2.96 -4.02
N TYR A 105 -4.11 -3.70 -4.97
CA TYR A 105 -5.37 -4.42 -4.80
C TYR A 105 -5.25 -5.82 -5.39
N TYR A 106 -6.00 -6.75 -4.86
CA TYR A 106 -5.98 -8.13 -5.33
C TYR A 106 -7.34 -8.81 -5.22
N ILE A 107 -7.52 -9.85 -6.01
CA ILE A 107 -8.64 -10.79 -5.87
C ILE A 107 -8.12 -12.00 -5.12
N ASP A 108 -8.64 -12.24 -3.94
CA ASP A 108 -8.21 -13.37 -3.13
C ASP A 108 -8.66 -14.74 -3.70
N LYS A 109 -8.27 -15.83 -3.06
CA LYS A 109 -8.63 -17.19 -3.49
C LYS A 109 -10.14 -17.44 -3.55
N ASP A 110 -10.93 -16.70 -2.75
CA ASP A 110 -12.39 -16.82 -2.67
C ASP A 110 -13.13 -15.83 -3.58
N GLY A 111 -12.36 -15.03 -4.34
CA GLY A 111 -12.88 -14.05 -5.28
C GLY A 111 -13.23 -12.71 -4.65
N LYS A 112 -12.76 -12.40 -3.44
CA LYS A 112 -12.97 -11.11 -2.78
C LYS A 112 -11.99 -10.06 -3.28
N LEU A 113 -12.50 -8.84 -3.50
CA LEU A 113 -11.68 -7.68 -3.86
C LEU A 113 -11.15 -7.01 -2.59
N VAL A 114 -9.83 -6.95 -2.47
CA VAL A 114 -9.12 -6.41 -1.30
C VAL A 114 -8.25 -5.24 -1.72
N LEU A 115 -8.38 -4.12 -1.02
CA LEU A 115 -7.58 -2.91 -1.19
C LEU A 115 -6.57 -2.80 -0.05
N VAL A 116 -5.31 -2.58 -0.36
CA VAL A 116 -4.22 -2.43 0.62
C VAL A 116 -3.40 -1.19 0.32
N ASP A 117 -3.09 -0.44 1.36
CA ASP A 117 -2.20 0.70 1.33
C ASP A 117 -1.05 0.45 2.32
N TYR A 118 0.20 0.53 1.85
CA TYR A 118 1.38 0.32 2.68
C TYR A 118 1.77 1.59 3.41
N LYS A 119 2.03 1.48 4.71
CA LYS A 119 2.52 2.59 5.53
C LYS A 119 3.81 2.20 6.27
N THR A 120 4.74 3.14 6.31
CA THR A 120 6.03 3.00 6.98
C THR A 120 6.14 3.84 8.25
N ASP A 121 5.04 4.50 8.62
CA ASP A 121 4.96 5.32 9.83
C ASP A 121 5.31 4.50 11.07
N TYR A 122 6.05 5.14 11.99
CA TYR A 122 6.21 4.61 13.32
C TYR A 122 4.87 4.64 14.05
N VAL A 123 4.51 3.54 14.67
CA VAL A 123 3.37 3.42 15.57
C VAL A 123 3.72 2.43 16.67
N GLU A 124 3.34 2.74 17.90
CA GLU A 124 3.49 1.81 19.02
C GLU A 124 2.49 0.67 18.90
N ALA A 125 2.92 -0.55 19.25
CA ALA A 125 2.00 -1.69 19.33
C ALA A 125 0.84 -1.38 20.28
N GLY A 126 -0.39 -1.65 19.83
CA GLY A 126 -1.62 -1.31 20.56
C GLY A 126 -2.18 0.08 20.24
N LYS A 127 -1.51 0.88 19.40
CA LYS A 127 -1.97 2.20 18.91
C LYS A 127 -2.25 2.23 17.41
N GLU A 128 -2.57 1.10 16.83
CA GLU A 128 -2.86 0.95 15.39
C GLU A 128 -4.00 1.87 14.92
N SER A 129 -4.93 2.20 15.84
CA SER A 129 -6.01 3.15 15.57
C SER A 129 -5.53 4.55 15.14
N GLU A 130 -4.33 4.96 15.55
CA GLU A 130 -3.73 6.22 15.11
C GLU A 130 -3.47 6.24 13.59
N LEU A 131 -3.03 5.10 13.03
CA LEU A 131 -2.89 4.96 11.57
C LEU A 131 -4.24 4.98 10.87
N VAL A 132 -5.24 4.30 11.45
CA VAL A 132 -6.60 4.29 10.91
C VAL A 132 -7.14 5.71 10.81
N GLU A 133 -7.11 6.47 11.91
CA GLU A 133 -7.60 7.86 11.93
C GLU A 133 -6.87 8.76 10.95
N LYS A 134 -5.57 8.57 10.80
CA LYS A 134 -4.75 9.37 9.89
C LYS A 134 -5.03 9.10 8.42
N TYR A 135 -5.37 7.85 8.05
CA TYR A 135 -5.38 7.42 6.65
C TYR A 135 -6.72 6.91 6.12
N LYS A 136 -7.75 6.73 6.96
CA LYS A 136 -9.05 6.18 6.54
C LYS A 136 -9.69 6.95 5.38
N GLU A 137 -9.62 8.28 5.40
CA GLU A 137 -10.20 9.11 4.32
C GLU A 137 -9.48 8.89 2.98
N GLN A 138 -8.17 8.69 3.00
CA GLN A 138 -7.41 8.33 1.81
C GLN A 138 -7.87 6.97 1.27
N LEU A 139 -8.04 5.97 2.13
CA LEU A 139 -8.50 4.65 1.69
C LEU A 139 -9.95 4.68 1.20
N TYR A 140 -10.82 5.49 1.79
CA TYR A 140 -12.18 5.68 1.28
C TYR A 140 -12.19 6.28 -0.13
N LEU A 141 -11.31 7.24 -0.39
CA LEU A 141 -11.14 7.81 -1.73
C LEU A 141 -10.61 6.74 -2.72
N TYR A 142 -9.63 5.96 -2.34
CA TYR A 142 -9.08 4.87 -3.15
C TYR A 142 -10.12 3.79 -3.42
N ARG A 143 -10.91 3.40 -2.41
CA ARG A 143 -12.04 2.49 -2.56
C ARG A 143 -13.01 2.99 -3.61
N ASP A 144 -13.46 4.23 -3.49
CA ASP A 144 -14.47 4.78 -4.40
C ASP A 144 -13.95 4.84 -5.84
N ALA A 145 -12.68 5.21 -6.02
CA ALA A 145 -12.03 5.20 -7.33
C ALA A 145 -11.93 3.77 -7.91
N LEU A 146 -11.55 2.80 -7.08
CA LEU A 146 -11.40 1.41 -7.50
C LEU A 146 -12.76 0.77 -7.82
N GLU A 147 -13.78 1.00 -6.99
CA GLU A 147 -15.15 0.52 -7.23
C GLU A 147 -15.73 1.08 -8.53
N MET A 148 -15.48 2.37 -8.81
CA MET A 148 -15.91 3.00 -10.06
C MET A 148 -15.17 2.40 -11.27
N ALA A 149 -13.86 2.21 -11.17
CA ALA A 149 -13.05 1.69 -12.27
C ALA A 149 -13.37 0.23 -12.61
N LEU A 150 -13.64 -0.60 -11.60
CA LEU A 150 -13.91 -2.03 -11.75
C LEU A 150 -15.41 -2.38 -11.83
N ASN A 151 -16.30 -1.40 -11.62
CA ASN A 151 -17.74 -1.59 -11.47
C ASN A 151 -18.07 -2.73 -10.48
N ARG A 152 -17.38 -2.72 -9.33
CA ARG A 152 -17.42 -3.77 -8.32
C ARG A 152 -17.14 -3.21 -6.94
N LYS A 153 -17.82 -3.74 -5.90
CA LYS A 153 -17.59 -3.35 -4.51
C LYS A 153 -16.29 -3.93 -3.96
N VAL A 154 -15.57 -3.12 -3.19
CA VAL A 154 -14.43 -3.56 -2.39
C VAL A 154 -14.95 -4.33 -1.19
N ASP A 155 -14.47 -5.54 -0.99
CA ASP A 155 -14.89 -6.43 0.10
C ASP A 155 -14.15 -6.10 1.40
N ARG A 156 -12.84 -5.84 1.31
CA ARG A 156 -11.98 -5.55 2.47
C ARG A 156 -10.98 -4.43 2.15
N MET A 157 -10.64 -3.63 3.16
CA MET A 157 -9.61 -2.59 3.09
C MET A 157 -8.65 -2.72 4.26
N TRP A 158 -7.34 -2.67 3.96
CA TRP A 158 -6.30 -2.73 4.97
C TRP A 158 -5.27 -1.63 4.79
N ILE A 159 -4.76 -1.12 5.90
CA ILE A 159 -3.42 -0.54 5.98
C ILE A 159 -2.47 -1.67 6.35
N TYR A 160 -1.42 -1.89 5.58
CA TYR A 160 -0.33 -2.75 5.99
C TYR A 160 0.78 -1.91 6.59
N SER A 161 1.00 -2.02 7.89
CA SER A 161 2.11 -1.38 8.58
C SER A 161 3.40 -2.16 8.36
N LEU A 162 4.31 -1.61 7.55
CA LEU A 162 5.66 -2.17 7.39
C LEU A 162 6.50 -2.00 8.65
N TYR A 163 6.12 -1.10 9.54
CA TYR A 163 6.77 -0.93 10.83
C TYR A 163 6.44 -2.08 11.80
N LEU A 164 5.15 -2.42 11.94
CA LEU A 164 4.68 -3.52 12.80
C LEU A 164 4.72 -4.89 12.11
N ASN A 165 4.72 -4.93 10.78
CA ASN A 165 4.47 -6.11 9.94
C ASN A 165 3.07 -6.71 10.17
N GLU A 166 2.07 -5.86 10.25
CA GLU A 166 0.68 -6.23 10.51
C GLU A 166 -0.29 -5.56 9.55
N SER A 167 -1.37 -6.27 9.25
CA SER A 167 -2.53 -5.74 8.54
C SER A 167 -3.52 -5.14 9.53
N ILE A 168 -3.89 -3.88 9.30
CA ILE A 168 -4.83 -3.12 10.12
C ILE A 168 -6.09 -2.91 9.31
N VAL A 169 -7.22 -3.41 9.80
CA VAL A 169 -8.52 -3.34 9.10
C VAL A 169 -9.04 -1.90 9.11
N ILE A 170 -9.51 -1.45 7.95
CA ILE A 170 -10.29 -0.23 7.81
C ILE A 170 -11.76 -0.62 7.67
N GLU A 171 -12.57 -0.21 8.62
CA GLU A 171 -14.04 -0.39 8.56
C GLU A 171 -14.62 0.38 7.36
N LYS A 172 -15.71 -0.17 6.79
CA LYS A 172 -16.39 0.41 5.63
C LYS A 172 -17.24 1.63 5.99
#